data_e89da8ad5d37cc88973cd3395e183993
#
_entry.id   e89da8ad5d37cc88973cd3395e183993
#
_cell.length_a   1.000
_cell.length_b   1.000
_cell.length_c   1.000
_cell.angle_alpha   90.00
_cell.angle_beta   90.00
_cell.angle_gamma   90.00
#
_symmetry.space_group_name_H-M   'P 1'
#
loop_
_entity.id
_entity.type
_entity.pdbx_description
1 polymer ?
#
loop_
_entity_poly.entity_id
_entity_poly.type
_entity_poly.pdbx_seq_one_letter_code
_entity_poly.pdbx_strand_id
1 'polypeptide(L)' 'MENPYILMLIALTVLAIIDLVVGVSNDA' A
#
# COMPACT_ATOMS: atom_id res chain seq x y z
N MET A 1 9.96 -19.91 -6.35
CA MET A 1 9.89 -19.85 -4.93
C MET A 1 8.91 -18.84 -4.47
N GLU A 2 7.99 -19.25 -3.73
CA GLU A 2 6.98 -18.36 -3.25
C GLU A 2 7.32 -17.92 -1.87
N ASN A 3 7.34 -16.63 -1.69
CA ASN A 3 7.65 -16.06 -0.40
C ASN A 3 6.47 -15.19 0.02
N PRO A 4 5.53 -15.73 0.81
CA PRO A 4 4.37 -14.95 1.24
C PRO A 4 4.74 -13.72 2.04
N TYR A 5 5.88 -13.74 2.68
CA TYR A 5 6.33 -12.59 3.45
C TYR A 5 6.57 -11.39 2.53
N ILE A 6 7.24 -11.64 1.42
CA ILE A 6 7.53 -10.58 0.46
C ILE A 6 6.23 -10.05 -0.14
N LEU A 7 5.31 -10.95 -0.43
CA LEU A 7 4.04 -10.57 -1.00
C LEU A 7 3.27 -9.66 -0.05
N MET A 8 3.30 -10.00 1.24
CA MET A 8 2.62 -9.20 2.23
C MET A 8 3.22 -7.81 2.34
N LEU A 9 4.53 -7.72 2.27
CA LEU A 9 5.21 -6.43 2.34
C LEU A 9 4.82 -5.55 1.16
N ILE A 10 4.77 -6.12 -0.01
CA ILE A 10 4.40 -5.37 -1.21
C ILE A 10 2.96 -4.88 -1.09
N ALA A 11 2.07 -5.75 -0.64
CA ALA A 11 0.67 -5.39 -0.51
C ALA A 11 0.49 -4.24 0.48
N LEU A 12 1.17 -4.32 1.61
CA LEU A 12 1.08 -3.28 2.62
C LEU A 12 1.63 -1.96 2.09
N THR A 13 2.72 -2.03 1.35
CA THR A 13 3.33 -0.82 0.81
C THR A 13 2.40 -0.16 -0.20
N VAL A 14 1.83 -0.95 -1.09
CA VAL A 14 0.91 -0.42 -2.10
C VAL A 14 -0.30 0.21 -1.42
N LEU A 15 -0.82 -0.47 -0.41
CA LEU A 15 -1.98 0.04 0.30
C LEU A 15 -1.66 1.36 0.99
N ALA A 16 -0.47 1.46 1.57
CA ALA A 16 -0.05 2.68 2.24
C ALA A 16 0.07 3.83 1.25
N ILE A 17 0.60 3.57 0.08
CA ILE A 17 0.76 4.59 -0.95
C ILE A 17 -0.61 5.08 -1.41
N ILE A 18 -1.51 4.15 -1.66
CA ILE A 18 -2.85 4.50 -2.11
C ILE A 18 -3.56 5.32 -1.04
N ASP A 19 -3.40 4.93 0.21
CA ASP A 19 -4.04 5.63 1.31
C ASP A 19 -3.53 7.07 1.39
N LEU A 20 -2.23 7.24 1.16
CA LEU A 20 -1.64 8.57 1.20
C LEU A 20 -2.18 9.44 0.07
N VAL A 21 -2.23 8.88 -1.14
CA VAL A 21 -2.71 9.62 -2.30
C VAL A 21 -4.17 10.01 -2.12
N VAL A 22 -4.99 9.06 -1.71
CA VAL A 22 -6.41 9.32 -1.51
C VAL A 22 -6.62 10.29 -0.37
N GLY A 23 -5.85 10.13 0.70
CA GLY A 23 -5.96 11.00 1.85
C GLY A 23 -5.66 12.44 1.51
N VAL A 24 -4.61 12.65 0.73
CA VAL A 24 -4.24 14.00 0.32
C VAL A 24 -5.28 14.56 -0.63
N SER A 25 -5.73 13.75 -1.55
CA SER A 25 -6.70 14.18 -2.55
C SER A 25 -8.05 14.48 -1.92
N ASN A 26 -8.35 13.78 -0.84
CA ASN A 26 -9.64 13.90 -0.19
C ASN A 26 -9.64 14.94 0.91
N ASP A 27 -8.63 15.75 0.96
CA ASP A 27 -8.47 16.73 2.00
C ASP A 27 -9.31 17.99 1.78
N ALA A 28 -10.24 17.93 0.95
CA ALA A 28 -11.05 19.12 0.63
C ALA A 28 -12.09 19.46 1.75
#